data_03858b3cc2ef21a18efeb7637c50d5d5
#
_entry.id   03858b3cc2ef21a18efeb7637c50d5d5
#
_cell.length_a   1.000
_cell.length_b   1.000
_cell.length_c   1.000
_cell.angle_alpha   90.00
_cell.angle_beta   90.00
_cell.angle_gamma   90.00
#
_symmetry.space_group_name_H-M   'P 1'
#
loop_
_entity.id
_entity.type
_entity.pdbx_description
1 polymer ?
#
loop_
_entity_poly.entity_id
_entity_poly.type
_entity_poly.pdbx_seq_one_letter_code
_entity_poly.pdbx_strand_id
1 'polypeptide(L)'
;MLPAIEKVFRGLIKRQSLSLNDFAGIAVGFAAIIDSRTGRVLSTNGKYDDAKGMELAAWSRETFDLGLRIENDARMALLGESYGGAARGFSDVVMMTLGTGIGGVAMIEGKLLRGKHSQAGCLGGHLPVLFTGRPCTCGAIGCAEAEASGWALPGIVKDWPGASNSTLSKYANVGFKELFEQAAYGDAIATAIRDRCIAVWAADAVGLVHAYDPELIVIGGGVMESADVILPAIESHVQKHSWTPWGKVRVRAAELGNNAALLGAVPLLAEIF
;
A
#
# COMPACT_ATOMS: atom_id res chain seq x y z
N MET A 1 22.40 7.21 3.77
CA MET A 1 21.10 7.04 4.45
C MET A 1 21.22 6.99 5.97
N LEU A 2 21.93 6.03 6.58
CA LEU A 2 21.98 5.81 8.05
C LEU A 2 22.35 7.05 8.90
N PRO A 3 23.38 7.85 8.55
CA PRO A 3 23.70 9.05 9.35
C PRO A 3 22.58 10.09 9.40
N ALA A 4 21.78 10.18 8.33
CA ALA A 4 20.64 11.09 8.29
C ALA A 4 19.51 10.61 9.23
N ILE A 5 19.24 9.29 9.25
CA ILE A 5 18.26 8.67 10.15
C ILE A 5 18.70 8.88 11.60
N GLU A 6 19.97 8.62 11.92
CA GLU A 6 20.51 8.83 13.27
C GLU A 6 20.34 10.28 13.73
N LYS A 7 20.71 11.24 12.89
CA LYS A 7 20.57 12.68 13.21
C LYS A 7 19.12 13.06 13.53
N VAL A 8 18.16 12.57 12.72
CA VAL A 8 16.73 12.84 12.92
C VAL A 8 16.26 12.21 14.23
N PHE A 9 16.60 10.95 14.47
CA PHE A 9 16.17 10.22 15.67
C PHE A 9 16.74 10.84 16.96
N ARG A 10 18.04 11.13 17.01
CA ARG A 10 18.66 11.83 18.15
C ARG A 10 18.05 13.23 18.37
N GLY A 11 17.75 13.93 17.27
CA GLY A 11 17.07 15.22 17.35
C GLY A 11 15.65 15.12 17.91
N LEU A 12 14.91 14.06 17.58
CA LEU A 12 13.58 13.78 18.13
C LEU A 12 13.64 13.49 19.63
N ILE A 13 14.50 12.57 20.04
CA ILE A 13 14.73 12.22 21.45
C ILE A 13 15.02 13.47 22.27
N LYS A 14 15.96 14.31 21.81
CA LYS A 14 16.33 15.56 22.51
C LYS A 14 15.15 16.52 22.64
N ARG A 15 14.36 16.71 21.57
CA ARG A 15 13.20 17.62 21.60
C ARG A 15 12.11 17.18 22.56
N GLN A 16 11.95 15.87 22.74
CA GLN A 16 10.95 15.29 23.65
C GLN A 16 11.46 15.07 25.07
N SER A 17 12.72 15.44 25.35
CA SER A 17 13.36 15.21 26.65
C SER A 17 13.33 13.74 27.10
N LEU A 18 13.42 12.81 26.11
CA LEU A 18 13.48 11.37 26.33
C LEU A 18 14.92 10.88 26.39
N SER A 19 15.12 9.68 26.92
CA SER A 19 16.37 8.91 26.89
C SER A 19 16.22 7.66 26.03
N LEU A 20 17.32 7.03 25.63
CA LEU A 20 17.26 5.76 24.88
C LEU A 20 16.59 4.63 25.68
N ASN A 21 16.66 4.68 27.00
CA ASN A 21 16.04 3.70 27.88
C ASN A 21 14.50 3.76 27.90
N ASP A 22 13.90 4.84 27.35
CA ASP A 22 12.45 4.99 27.27
C ASP A 22 11.86 4.26 26.05
N PHE A 23 12.72 3.64 25.20
CA PHE A 23 12.31 2.96 23.99
C PHE A 23 12.45 1.45 24.10
N ALA A 24 11.42 0.71 23.71
CA ALA A 24 11.45 -0.75 23.60
C ALA A 24 12.26 -1.22 22.37
N GLY A 25 12.39 -0.41 21.34
CA GLY A 25 13.09 -0.74 20.10
C GLY A 25 12.81 0.25 18.98
N ILE A 26 13.33 -0.03 17.81
CA ILE A 26 13.14 0.74 16.59
C ILE A 26 12.36 -0.10 15.57
N ALA A 27 11.27 0.46 15.04
CA ALA A 27 10.53 -0.12 13.91
C ALA A 27 10.75 0.72 12.65
N VAL A 28 11.02 0.07 11.54
CA VAL A 28 11.22 0.72 10.23
C VAL A 28 10.24 0.15 9.22
N GLY A 29 9.34 0.99 8.70
CA GLY A 29 8.56 0.69 7.51
C GLY A 29 9.34 1.11 6.27
N PHE A 30 9.53 0.21 5.31
CA PHE A 30 10.36 0.47 4.15
C PHE A 30 9.68 0.00 2.86
N ALA A 31 9.63 0.89 1.85
CA ALA A 31 9.00 0.60 0.55
C ALA A 31 9.87 -0.34 -0.30
N ALA A 32 9.97 -1.60 0.11
CA ALA A 32 10.83 -2.61 -0.48
C ALA A 32 10.32 -4.03 -0.18
N ILE A 33 10.90 -5.02 -0.82
CA ILE A 33 10.76 -6.43 -0.40
C ILE A 33 11.73 -6.66 0.75
N ILE A 34 11.19 -7.02 1.90
CA ILE A 34 11.92 -7.15 3.16
C ILE A 34 11.85 -8.60 3.65
N ASP A 35 12.99 -9.17 3.99
CA ASP A 35 13.02 -10.35 4.88
C ASP A 35 13.02 -9.86 6.34
N SER A 36 11.82 -9.77 6.90
CA SER A 36 11.64 -9.28 8.28
C SER A 36 12.23 -10.22 9.33
N ARG A 37 12.49 -11.49 9.01
CA ARG A 37 13.14 -12.45 9.94
C ARG A 37 14.61 -12.15 10.11
N THR A 38 15.29 -11.75 9.03
CA THR A 38 16.72 -11.43 9.04
C THR A 38 16.99 -9.93 9.11
N GLY A 39 15.95 -9.09 8.95
CA GLY A 39 16.07 -7.64 8.93
C GLY A 39 16.75 -7.10 7.66
N ARG A 40 16.68 -7.85 6.55
CA ARG A 40 17.37 -7.49 5.29
C ARG A 40 16.42 -6.92 4.24
N VAL A 41 16.90 -5.90 3.53
CA VAL A 41 16.27 -5.38 2.32
C VAL A 41 16.69 -6.27 1.14
N LEU A 42 15.71 -6.95 0.53
CA LEU A 42 15.95 -7.90 -0.57
C LEU A 42 15.89 -7.20 -1.94
N SER A 43 14.94 -6.30 -2.15
CA SER A 43 14.77 -5.58 -3.40
C SER A 43 14.05 -4.24 -3.18
N THR A 44 14.54 -3.19 -3.82
CA THR A 44 14.08 -1.80 -3.64
C THR A 44 13.36 -1.21 -4.86
N ASN A 45 13.17 -2.00 -5.92
CA ASN A 45 12.58 -1.54 -7.18
C ASN A 45 13.23 -0.22 -7.71
N GLY A 46 14.57 -0.13 -7.61
CA GLY A 46 15.36 1.01 -8.11
C GLY A 46 15.37 2.25 -7.20
N LYS A 47 14.63 2.24 -6.08
CA LYS A 47 14.71 3.28 -5.06
C LYS A 47 15.55 2.78 -3.88
N TYR A 48 16.38 3.67 -3.32
CA TYR A 48 17.18 3.36 -2.13
C TYR A 48 18.07 2.12 -2.28
N ASP A 49 18.72 1.96 -3.43
CA ASP A 49 19.57 0.81 -3.70
C ASP A 49 20.77 0.70 -2.75
N ASP A 50 21.14 1.81 -2.10
CA ASP A 50 22.11 1.86 -1.01
C ASP A 50 21.63 1.13 0.27
N ALA A 51 20.35 0.80 0.38
CA ALA A 51 19.83 0.01 1.50
C ALA A 51 20.05 -1.50 1.35
N LYS A 52 20.30 -1.98 0.12
CA LYS A 52 20.60 -3.39 -0.12
C LYS A 52 21.90 -3.79 0.57
N GLY A 53 21.82 -4.85 1.37
CA GLY A 53 22.99 -5.34 2.12
C GLY A 53 23.34 -4.56 3.40
N MET A 54 22.56 -3.54 3.78
CA MET A 54 22.74 -2.90 5.08
C MET A 54 22.30 -3.84 6.20
N GLU A 55 23.15 -3.98 7.21
CA GLU A 55 22.88 -4.72 8.45
C GLU A 55 22.20 -3.78 9.46
N LEU A 56 20.93 -3.42 9.20
CA LEU A 56 20.18 -2.41 9.97
C LEU A 56 20.06 -2.77 11.45
N ALA A 57 19.91 -4.06 11.75
CA ALA A 57 19.83 -4.53 13.14
C ALA A 57 21.17 -4.35 13.91
N ALA A 58 22.30 -4.63 13.25
CA ALA A 58 23.62 -4.40 13.83
C ALA A 58 23.86 -2.90 14.05
N TRP A 59 23.60 -2.09 13.03
CA TRP A 59 23.69 -0.64 13.14
C TRP A 59 22.85 -0.05 14.30
N SER A 60 21.63 -0.53 14.47
CA SER A 60 20.76 -0.07 15.57
C SER A 60 21.33 -0.40 16.94
N ARG A 61 21.85 -1.61 17.12
CA ARG A 61 22.51 -2.03 18.37
C ARG A 61 23.77 -1.22 18.65
N GLU A 62 24.64 -1.04 17.66
CA GLU A 62 25.89 -0.28 17.81
C GLU A 62 25.65 1.21 18.07
N THR A 63 24.61 1.80 17.45
CA THR A 63 24.36 3.24 17.49
C THR A 63 23.48 3.67 18.68
N PHE A 64 22.50 2.82 19.06
CA PHE A 64 21.46 3.18 20.02
C PHE A 64 21.30 2.17 21.16
N ASP A 65 21.95 1.01 21.09
CA ASP A 65 21.72 -0.13 21.99
C ASP A 65 20.26 -0.61 22.00
N LEU A 66 19.56 -0.48 20.86
CA LEU A 66 18.17 -0.86 20.68
C LEU A 66 18.02 -1.97 19.65
N GLY A 67 17.06 -2.88 19.90
CA GLY A 67 16.60 -3.83 18.90
C GLY A 67 15.91 -3.13 17.74
N LEU A 68 16.08 -3.64 16.51
CA LEU A 68 15.40 -3.10 15.32
C LEU A 68 14.57 -4.18 14.63
N ARG A 69 13.36 -3.80 14.24
CA ARG A 69 12.51 -4.55 13.32
C ARG A 69 12.28 -3.74 12.06
N ILE A 70 12.32 -4.40 10.93
CA ILE A 70 11.98 -3.79 9.63
C ILE A 70 10.89 -4.62 8.96
N GLU A 71 9.94 -3.94 8.36
CA GLU A 71 8.86 -4.55 7.60
C GLU A 71 8.55 -3.70 6.35
N ASN A 72 7.89 -4.28 5.37
CA ASN A 72 7.33 -3.54 4.24
C ASN A 72 6.34 -2.48 4.74
N ASP A 73 6.35 -1.30 4.13
CA ASP A 73 5.54 -0.13 4.52
C ASP A 73 4.03 -0.40 4.48
N ALA A 74 3.54 -1.09 3.46
CA ALA A 74 2.13 -1.45 3.36
C ALA A 74 1.72 -2.49 4.41
N ARG A 75 2.62 -3.45 4.75
CA ARG A 75 2.40 -4.37 5.86
C ARG A 75 2.39 -3.66 7.21
N MET A 76 3.28 -2.69 7.40
CA MET A 76 3.26 -1.82 8.59
C MET A 76 1.93 -1.06 8.69
N ALA A 77 1.40 -0.54 7.58
CA ALA A 77 0.12 0.14 7.57
C ALA A 77 -1.03 -0.81 7.95
N LEU A 78 -1.05 -2.04 7.43
CA LEU A 78 -2.04 -3.04 7.82
C LEU A 78 -1.95 -3.39 9.30
N LEU A 79 -0.74 -3.55 9.86
CA LEU A 79 -0.56 -3.75 11.30
C LEU A 79 -1.15 -2.58 12.11
N GLY A 80 -0.94 -1.35 11.67
CA GLY A 80 -1.52 -0.17 12.30
C GLY A 80 -3.04 -0.17 12.27
N GLU A 81 -3.63 -0.42 11.09
CA GLU A 81 -5.09 -0.51 10.95
C GLU A 81 -5.68 -1.65 11.78
N SER A 82 -4.95 -2.77 11.97
CA SER A 82 -5.37 -3.85 12.86
C SER A 82 -5.22 -3.50 14.33
N TYR A 83 -4.23 -2.70 14.69
CA TYR A 83 -3.98 -2.28 16.07
C TYR A 83 -4.99 -1.23 16.55
N GLY A 84 -5.27 -0.21 15.76
CA GLY A 84 -6.07 0.92 16.19
C GLY A 84 -6.95 1.59 15.14
N GLY A 85 -7.15 0.99 13.95
CA GLY A 85 -7.92 1.55 12.85
C GLY A 85 -9.04 0.64 12.34
N ALA A 86 -9.31 0.73 11.03
CA ALA A 86 -10.43 0.08 10.34
C ALA A 86 -10.45 -1.45 10.44
N ALA A 87 -9.28 -2.08 10.62
CA ALA A 87 -9.14 -3.54 10.71
C ALA A 87 -9.15 -4.07 12.15
N ARG A 88 -9.39 -3.21 13.16
CA ARG A 88 -9.44 -3.64 14.55
C ARG A 88 -10.54 -4.67 14.78
N GLY A 89 -10.15 -5.82 15.37
CA GLY A 89 -11.05 -6.92 15.69
C GLY A 89 -11.30 -7.90 14.55
N PHE A 90 -10.57 -7.76 13.42
CA PHE A 90 -10.57 -8.71 12.32
C PHE A 90 -9.26 -9.47 12.27
N SER A 91 -9.32 -10.76 11.92
CA SER A 91 -8.15 -11.65 11.83
C SER A 91 -7.69 -11.87 10.39
N ASP A 92 -8.61 -11.88 9.44
CA ASP A 92 -8.36 -12.17 8.04
C ASP A 92 -8.68 -10.92 7.21
N VAL A 93 -7.64 -10.15 6.88
CA VAL A 93 -7.76 -8.82 6.30
C VAL A 93 -6.83 -8.66 5.12
N VAL A 94 -7.36 -8.09 4.05
CA VAL A 94 -6.56 -7.55 2.95
C VAL A 94 -6.59 -6.03 3.01
N MET A 95 -5.45 -5.41 2.83
CA MET A 95 -5.37 -3.96 2.65
C MET A 95 -4.84 -3.63 1.26
N MET A 96 -5.56 -2.77 0.55
CA MET A 96 -5.13 -2.16 -0.70
C MET A 96 -4.72 -0.71 -0.45
N THR A 97 -3.62 -0.28 -1.02
CA THR A 97 -3.20 1.13 -0.99
C THR A 97 -3.18 1.68 -2.40
N LEU A 98 -4.02 2.69 -2.65
CA LEU A 98 -4.18 3.33 -3.95
C LEU A 98 -3.46 4.68 -3.95
N GLY A 99 -2.40 4.80 -4.74
CA GLY A 99 -1.56 5.99 -4.75
C GLY A 99 -0.61 6.04 -5.95
N THR A 100 0.64 6.42 -5.74
CA THR A 100 1.70 6.39 -6.78
C THR A 100 1.80 5.00 -7.41
N GLY A 101 1.79 3.94 -6.58
CA GLY A 101 1.63 2.55 -6.98
C GLY A 101 0.30 1.99 -6.46
N ILE A 102 0.13 0.67 -6.59
CA ILE A 102 -0.93 -0.09 -5.93
C ILE A 102 -0.27 -1.13 -5.02
N GLY A 103 -0.43 -0.96 -3.71
CA GLY A 103 -0.06 -1.97 -2.73
C GLY A 103 -1.22 -2.91 -2.46
N GLY A 104 -0.90 -4.17 -2.19
CA GLY A 104 -1.88 -5.14 -1.70
C GLY A 104 -1.21 -6.06 -0.72
N VAL A 105 -1.67 -6.06 0.53
CA VAL A 105 -1.10 -6.86 1.63
C VAL A 105 -2.18 -7.67 2.32
N ALA A 106 -1.79 -8.83 2.87
CA ALA A 106 -2.71 -9.73 3.54
C ALA A 106 -2.24 -10.09 4.96
N MET A 107 -3.20 -10.20 5.85
CA MET A 107 -3.10 -10.78 7.19
C MET A 107 -4.08 -11.93 7.28
N ILE A 108 -3.62 -13.09 7.73
CA ILE A 108 -4.41 -14.32 7.88
C ILE A 108 -4.22 -14.82 9.31
N GLU A 109 -5.32 -15.18 9.96
CA GLU A 109 -5.32 -15.61 11.38
C GLU A 109 -4.59 -14.62 12.30
N GLY A 110 -4.75 -13.33 12.06
CA GLY A 110 -4.11 -12.25 12.81
C GLY A 110 -2.61 -12.09 12.55
N LYS A 111 -2.05 -12.78 11.55
CA LYS A 111 -0.62 -12.74 11.22
C LYS A 111 -0.38 -12.23 9.81
N LEU A 112 0.60 -11.36 9.65
CA LEU A 112 1.02 -10.92 8.31
C LEU A 112 1.46 -12.12 7.46
N LEU A 113 0.92 -12.22 6.26
CA LEU A 113 1.33 -13.23 5.30
C LEU A 113 2.67 -12.82 4.68
N ARG A 114 3.73 -13.59 4.96
CA ARG A 114 5.10 -13.29 4.48
C ARG A 114 5.63 -14.33 3.48
N GLY A 115 5.25 -15.60 3.66
CA GLY A 115 5.76 -16.72 2.86
C GLY A 115 7.24 -16.98 3.06
N LYS A 116 7.78 -17.92 2.28
CA LYS A 116 9.20 -18.35 2.41
C LYS A 116 10.19 -17.24 2.00
N HIS A 117 9.84 -16.46 0.99
CA HIS A 117 10.72 -15.46 0.39
C HIS A 117 10.28 -14.02 0.71
N SER A 118 9.46 -13.84 1.74
CA SER A 118 8.93 -12.55 2.19
C SER A 118 8.11 -11.77 1.15
N GLN A 119 7.62 -12.44 0.11
CA GLN A 119 6.84 -11.83 -0.97
C GLN A 119 5.35 -12.15 -0.92
N ALA A 120 4.94 -13.20 -0.20
CA ALA A 120 3.55 -13.57 -0.12
C ALA A 120 2.73 -12.47 0.58
N GLY A 121 1.54 -12.18 0.01
CA GLY A 121 0.63 -11.21 0.58
C GLY A 121 1.15 -9.78 0.64
N CYS A 122 2.11 -9.38 -0.21
CA CYS A 122 2.52 -7.96 -0.32
C CYS A 122 2.67 -7.46 -1.77
N LEU A 123 2.31 -8.28 -2.73
CA LEU A 123 2.38 -7.96 -4.16
C LEU A 123 0.97 -7.92 -4.81
N GLY A 124 -0.08 -7.58 -4.04
CA GLY A 124 -1.45 -7.58 -4.54
C GLY A 124 -1.65 -6.69 -5.76
N GLY A 125 -1.10 -5.49 -5.79
CA GLY A 125 -1.18 -4.61 -6.95
C GLY A 125 -0.45 -5.12 -8.21
N HIS A 126 0.33 -6.20 -8.10
CA HIS A 126 0.97 -6.88 -9.22
C HIS A 126 0.20 -8.12 -9.69
N LEU A 127 -1.02 -8.37 -9.19
CA LEU A 127 -1.90 -9.37 -9.77
C LEU A 127 -2.33 -8.92 -11.17
N PRO A 128 -2.19 -9.77 -12.21
CA PRO A 128 -2.65 -9.44 -13.54
C PRO A 128 -4.18 -9.39 -13.58
N VAL A 129 -4.74 -8.23 -13.92
CA VAL A 129 -6.17 -8.01 -14.13
C VAL A 129 -6.52 -7.98 -15.62
N LEU A 130 -5.52 -7.86 -16.49
CA LEU A 130 -5.69 -7.82 -17.94
C LEU A 130 -4.52 -8.49 -18.66
N PHE A 131 -4.71 -9.69 -19.20
CA PHE A 131 -3.65 -10.47 -19.83
C PHE A 131 -3.02 -9.83 -21.09
N THR A 132 -3.71 -8.89 -21.74
CA THR A 132 -3.22 -8.10 -22.88
C THR A 132 -2.93 -6.64 -22.48
N GLY A 133 -2.71 -6.39 -21.19
CA GLY A 133 -2.57 -5.05 -20.63
C GLY A 133 -1.20 -4.43 -20.82
N ARG A 134 -0.94 -3.38 -20.06
CA ARG A 134 0.29 -2.59 -20.10
C ARG A 134 1.45 -3.34 -19.45
N PRO A 135 2.69 -3.15 -19.94
CA PRO A 135 3.88 -3.64 -19.25
C PRO A 135 4.00 -3.03 -17.85
N CYS A 136 4.29 -3.87 -16.86
CA CYS A 136 4.51 -3.46 -15.49
C CYS A 136 5.99 -3.38 -15.14
N THR A 137 6.36 -2.51 -14.21
CA THR A 137 7.72 -2.38 -13.67
C THR A 137 8.25 -3.66 -13.02
N CYS A 138 7.36 -4.56 -12.58
CA CYS A 138 7.74 -5.88 -12.05
C CYS A 138 8.15 -6.90 -13.12
N GLY A 139 8.00 -6.57 -14.41
CA GLY A 139 8.28 -7.45 -15.54
C GLY A 139 7.07 -8.22 -16.08
N ALA A 140 5.93 -8.20 -15.40
CA ALA A 140 4.68 -8.81 -15.87
C ALA A 140 3.88 -7.85 -16.77
N ILE A 141 2.77 -8.34 -17.32
CA ILE A 141 1.85 -7.58 -18.19
C ILE A 141 0.48 -7.52 -17.51
N GLY A 142 -0.16 -6.34 -17.56
CA GLY A 142 -1.54 -6.15 -17.12
C GLY A 142 -1.76 -6.24 -15.62
N CYS A 143 -0.74 -5.99 -14.81
CA CYS A 143 -0.90 -5.83 -13.37
C CYS A 143 -1.86 -4.68 -13.07
N ALA A 144 -2.65 -4.79 -12.00
CA ALA A 144 -3.53 -3.72 -11.55
C ALA A 144 -2.77 -2.38 -11.43
N GLU A 145 -1.54 -2.41 -10.92
CA GLU A 145 -0.68 -1.23 -10.81
C GLU A 145 -0.34 -0.60 -12.17
N ALA A 146 -0.01 -1.40 -13.19
CA ALA A 146 0.27 -0.88 -14.54
C ALA A 146 -0.98 -0.32 -15.23
N GLU A 147 -2.17 -0.78 -14.83
CA GLU A 147 -3.45 -0.42 -15.41
C GLU A 147 -4.14 0.77 -14.72
N ALA A 148 -3.84 1.06 -13.44
CA ALA A 148 -4.59 2.07 -12.70
C ALA A 148 -3.82 2.69 -11.52
N SER A 149 -2.50 2.80 -11.57
CA SER A 149 -1.73 3.53 -10.54
C SER A 149 -1.43 4.97 -10.94
N GLY A 150 -0.99 5.76 -9.96
CA GLY A 150 -0.59 7.16 -10.18
C GLY A 150 0.57 7.31 -11.16
N TRP A 151 1.55 6.37 -11.15
CA TRP A 151 2.64 6.42 -12.12
C TRP A 151 2.18 6.04 -13.55
N ALA A 152 1.18 5.18 -13.68
CA ALA A 152 0.65 4.76 -14.98
C ALA A 152 -0.33 5.78 -15.58
N LEU A 153 -1.02 6.54 -14.74
CA LEU A 153 -2.12 7.43 -15.14
C LEU A 153 -1.75 8.44 -16.25
N PRO A 154 -0.60 9.13 -16.22
CA PRO A 154 -0.24 10.06 -17.31
C PRO A 154 -0.16 9.37 -18.68
N GLY A 155 0.38 8.15 -18.72
CA GLY A 155 0.43 7.34 -19.93
C GLY A 155 -0.96 6.87 -20.38
N ILE A 156 -1.82 6.49 -19.45
CA ILE A 156 -3.20 6.10 -19.73
C ILE A 156 -3.96 7.27 -20.34
N VAL A 157 -3.87 8.46 -19.76
CA VAL A 157 -4.50 9.67 -20.28
C VAL A 157 -3.99 10.02 -21.67
N LYS A 158 -2.68 9.99 -21.87
CA LYS A 158 -2.04 10.29 -23.16
C LYS A 158 -2.52 9.37 -24.29
N ASP A 159 -2.65 8.08 -24.00
CA ASP A 159 -3.03 7.04 -24.97
C ASP A 159 -4.56 6.92 -25.14
N TRP A 160 -5.34 7.68 -24.33
CA TRP A 160 -6.81 7.55 -24.38
C TRP A 160 -7.40 8.13 -25.66
N PRO A 161 -8.34 7.43 -26.33
CA PRO A 161 -8.99 7.94 -27.52
C PRO A 161 -9.67 9.30 -27.27
N GLY A 162 -9.29 10.31 -28.05
CA GLY A 162 -9.84 11.65 -27.93
C GLY A 162 -9.28 12.47 -26.74
N ALA A 163 -8.17 12.06 -26.13
CA ALA A 163 -7.55 12.76 -24.98
C ALA A 163 -7.35 14.27 -25.19
N SER A 164 -7.07 14.70 -26.45
CA SER A 164 -6.93 16.12 -26.79
C SER A 164 -8.19 16.97 -26.56
N ASN A 165 -9.37 16.33 -26.54
CA ASN A 165 -10.66 16.97 -26.30
C ASN A 165 -11.01 17.05 -24.81
N SER A 166 -10.22 16.43 -23.94
CA SER A 166 -10.40 16.48 -22.49
C SER A 166 -9.71 17.70 -21.88
N THR A 167 -10.30 18.22 -20.83
CA THR A 167 -9.66 19.25 -19.97
C THR A 167 -8.38 18.74 -19.32
N LEU A 168 -8.20 17.43 -19.19
CA LEU A 168 -6.99 16.79 -18.70
C LEU A 168 -5.75 17.13 -19.55
N SER A 169 -5.93 17.42 -20.85
CA SER A 169 -4.84 17.82 -21.76
C SER A 169 -4.12 19.11 -21.36
N LYS A 170 -4.72 19.92 -20.48
CA LYS A 170 -4.14 21.16 -19.96
C LYS A 170 -3.11 20.94 -18.84
N TYR A 171 -3.06 19.76 -18.26
CA TYR A 171 -2.15 19.43 -17.17
C TYR A 171 -0.88 18.78 -17.71
N ALA A 172 0.28 19.29 -17.31
CA ALA A 172 1.57 18.70 -17.68
C ALA A 172 1.77 17.30 -17.08
N ASN A 173 1.26 17.12 -15.86
CA ASN A 173 1.22 15.82 -15.16
C ASN A 173 -0.18 15.65 -14.54
N VAL A 174 -0.92 14.69 -15.04
CA VAL A 174 -2.25 14.36 -14.53
C VAL A 174 -2.11 13.39 -13.37
N GLY A 175 -2.63 13.75 -12.20
CA GLY A 175 -2.82 12.88 -11.06
C GLY A 175 -4.27 12.48 -10.87
N PHE A 176 -4.53 11.63 -9.88
CA PHE A 176 -5.90 11.24 -9.56
C PHE A 176 -6.76 12.41 -9.06
N LYS A 177 -6.16 13.37 -8.38
CA LYS A 177 -6.88 14.59 -7.96
C LYS A 177 -7.49 15.30 -9.17
N GLU A 178 -6.67 15.65 -10.15
CA GLU A 178 -7.13 16.30 -11.38
C GLU A 178 -8.13 15.44 -12.14
N LEU A 179 -7.90 14.12 -12.20
CA LEU A 179 -8.81 13.18 -12.87
C LEU A 179 -10.20 13.19 -12.23
N PHE A 180 -10.30 13.08 -10.91
CA PHE A 180 -11.59 13.06 -10.20
C PHE A 180 -12.27 14.42 -10.23
N GLU A 181 -11.53 15.53 -10.10
CA GLU A 181 -12.07 16.89 -10.24
C GLU A 181 -12.65 17.14 -11.63
N GLN A 182 -11.92 16.80 -12.70
CA GLN A 182 -12.41 17.03 -14.06
C GLN A 182 -13.61 16.12 -14.40
N ALA A 183 -13.62 14.89 -13.91
CA ALA A 183 -14.77 14.01 -14.02
C ALA A 183 -15.99 14.58 -13.30
N ALA A 184 -15.83 15.17 -12.11
CA ALA A 184 -16.90 15.83 -11.37
C ALA A 184 -17.42 17.10 -12.07
N TYR A 185 -16.57 17.80 -12.82
CA TYR A 185 -16.96 18.95 -13.66
C TYR A 185 -17.61 18.54 -15.01
N GLY A 186 -17.81 17.23 -15.24
CA GLY A 186 -18.53 16.73 -16.41
C GLY A 186 -17.67 16.46 -17.64
N ASP A 187 -16.33 16.39 -17.51
CA ASP A 187 -15.47 15.92 -18.59
C ASP A 187 -15.71 14.43 -18.83
N ALA A 188 -16.28 14.10 -19.99
CA ALA A 188 -16.66 12.73 -20.34
C ALA A 188 -15.46 11.78 -20.45
N ILE A 189 -14.31 12.28 -20.92
CA ILE A 189 -13.08 11.48 -21.04
C ILE A 189 -12.48 11.24 -19.65
N ALA A 190 -12.42 12.27 -18.80
CA ALA A 190 -11.98 12.11 -17.42
C ALA A 190 -12.88 11.12 -16.66
N THR A 191 -14.19 11.20 -16.86
CA THR A 191 -15.17 10.25 -16.32
C THR A 191 -14.86 8.82 -16.76
N ALA A 192 -14.66 8.60 -18.05
CA ALA A 192 -14.38 7.27 -18.60
C ALA A 192 -13.06 6.68 -18.07
N ILE A 193 -12.01 7.51 -17.94
CA ILE A 193 -10.72 7.08 -17.40
C ILE A 193 -10.86 6.74 -15.91
N ARG A 194 -11.53 7.60 -15.12
CA ARG A 194 -11.83 7.36 -13.71
C ARG A 194 -12.56 6.03 -13.51
N ASP A 195 -13.63 5.83 -14.27
CA ASP A 195 -14.47 4.63 -14.13
C ASP A 195 -13.69 3.36 -14.51
N ARG A 196 -12.82 3.45 -15.53
CA ARG A 196 -11.88 2.36 -15.85
C ARG A 196 -10.92 2.09 -14.70
N CYS A 197 -10.32 3.11 -14.08
CA CYS A 197 -9.43 2.91 -12.95
C CYS A 197 -10.15 2.24 -11.77
N ILE A 198 -11.36 2.68 -11.45
CA ILE A 198 -12.19 2.08 -10.40
C ILE A 198 -12.51 0.61 -10.74
N ALA A 199 -12.84 0.30 -12.00
CA ALA A 199 -13.09 -1.07 -12.41
C ALA A 199 -11.85 -1.99 -12.27
N VAL A 200 -10.65 -1.46 -12.56
CA VAL A 200 -9.39 -2.18 -12.34
C VAL A 200 -9.17 -2.46 -10.85
N TRP A 201 -9.34 -1.46 -9.99
CA TRP A 201 -9.20 -1.65 -8.52
C TRP A 201 -10.23 -2.65 -7.98
N ALA A 202 -11.44 -2.60 -8.50
CA ALA A 202 -12.49 -3.53 -8.11
C ALA A 202 -12.21 -4.96 -8.56
N ALA A 203 -11.68 -5.15 -9.78
CA ALA A 203 -11.26 -6.46 -10.26
C ALA A 203 -10.09 -7.03 -9.45
N ASP A 204 -9.11 -6.19 -9.10
CA ASP A 204 -7.99 -6.57 -8.23
C ASP A 204 -8.50 -6.98 -6.84
N ALA A 205 -9.43 -6.22 -6.27
CA ALA A 205 -10.07 -6.55 -5.00
C ALA A 205 -10.76 -7.93 -5.02
N VAL A 206 -11.47 -8.27 -6.10
CA VAL A 206 -12.05 -9.63 -6.28
C VAL A 206 -10.96 -10.69 -6.33
N GLY A 207 -9.86 -10.43 -7.05
CA GLY A 207 -8.71 -11.33 -7.08
C GLY A 207 -8.12 -11.58 -5.70
N LEU A 208 -8.00 -10.53 -4.89
CA LEU A 208 -7.51 -10.62 -3.52
C LEU A 208 -8.47 -11.38 -2.60
N VAL A 209 -9.79 -11.21 -2.78
CA VAL A 209 -10.79 -12.02 -2.06
C VAL A 209 -10.61 -13.49 -2.36
N HIS A 210 -10.51 -13.86 -3.64
CA HIS A 210 -10.36 -15.27 -4.02
C HIS A 210 -8.99 -15.86 -3.62
N ALA A 211 -7.96 -15.04 -3.51
CA ALA A 211 -6.61 -15.49 -3.14
C ALA A 211 -6.43 -15.69 -1.63
N TYR A 212 -7.11 -14.89 -0.80
CA TYR A 212 -6.82 -14.78 0.63
C TYR A 212 -8.03 -15.00 1.55
N ASP A 213 -9.24 -15.12 1.00
CA ASP A 213 -10.50 -15.34 1.74
C ASP A 213 -10.68 -14.43 2.97
N PRO A 214 -10.59 -13.08 2.81
CA PRO A 214 -10.63 -12.16 3.92
C PRO A 214 -12.04 -11.87 4.41
N GLU A 215 -12.17 -11.53 5.70
CA GLU A 215 -13.41 -10.97 6.28
C GLU A 215 -13.62 -9.51 5.88
N LEU A 216 -12.49 -8.79 5.63
CA LEU A 216 -12.46 -7.35 5.41
C LEU A 216 -11.40 -6.96 4.36
N ILE A 217 -11.79 -6.07 3.46
CA ILE A 217 -10.86 -5.30 2.62
C ILE A 217 -10.78 -3.87 3.20
N VAL A 218 -9.57 -3.43 3.52
CA VAL A 218 -9.28 -2.03 3.87
C VAL A 218 -8.67 -1.34 2.66
N ILE A 219 -9.19 -0.20 2.26
CA ILE A 219 -8.67 0.58 1.14
C ILE A 219 -8.12 1.90 1.66
N GLY A 220 -6.83 2.12 1.44
CA GLY A 220 -6.13 3.34 1.85
C GLY A 220 -5.36 3.99 0.71
N GLY A 221 -4.54 4.98 1.04
CA GLY A 221 -3.72 5.74 0.08
C GLY A 221 -4.33 7.08 -0.33
N GLY A 222 -3.53 7.92 -1.00
CA GLY A 222 -3.92 9.30 -1.31
C GLY A 222 -5.12 9.44 -2.25
N VAL A 223 -5.45 8.41 -3.02
CA VAL A 223 -6.63 8.42 -3.91
C VAL A 223 -7.93 8.41 -3.10
N MET A 224 -7.88 8.00 -1.82
CA MET A 224 -9.05 7.91 -0.94
C MET A 224 -9.59 9.29 -0.49
N GLU A 225 -9.03 10.40 -0.94
CA GLU A 225 -9.70 11.70 -0.88
C GLU A 225 -11.05 11.71 -1.64
N SER A 226 -11.22 10.76 -2.59
CA SER A 226 -12.46 10.52 -3.35
C SER A 226 -13.16 9.21 -2.92
N ALA A 227 -13.09 8.86 -1.63
CA ALA A 227 -13.62 7.61 -1.09
C ALA A 227 -15.14 7.44 -1.32
N ASP A 228 -15.88 8.54 -1.33
CA ASP A 228 -17.33 8.60 -1.59
C ASP A 228 -17.72 8.04 -2.97
N VAL A 229 -16.83 8.17 -3.96
CA VAL A 229 -17.02 7.60 -5.30
C VAL A 229 -16.45 6.19 -5.40
N ILE A 230 -15.28 5.95 -4.78
CA ILE A 230 -14.49 4.73 -4.95
C ILE A 230 -15.08 3.55 -4.16
N LEU A 231 -15.34 3.76 -2.87
CA LEU A 231 -15.76 2.66 -1.97
C LEU A 231 -17.06 1.99 -2.40
N PRO A 232 -18.15 2.71 -2.69
CA PRO A 232 -19.40 2.07 -3.08
C PRO A 232 -19.25 1.25 -4.38
N ALA A 233 -18.44 1.74 -5.31
CA ALA A 233 -18.21 1.06 -6.58
C ALA A 233 -17.43 -0.24 -6.40
N ILE A 234 -16.33 -0.20 -5.60
CA ILE A 234 -15.54 -1.40 -5.30
C ILE A 234 -16.38 -2.39 -4.49
N GLU A 235 -17.08 -1.95 -3.45
CA GLU A 235 -17.91 -2.82 -2.61
C GLU A 235 -18.99 -3.51 -3.43
N SER A 236 -19.73 -2.76 -4.27
CA SER A 236 -20.75 -3.32 -5.16
C SER A 236 -20.16 -4.38 -6.09
N HIS A 237 -18.98 -4.10 -6.67
CA HIS A 237 -18.32 -5.03 -7.58
C HIS A 237 -17.85 -6.30 -6.88
N VAL A 238 -17.21 -6.17 -5.71
CA VAL A 238 -16.77 -7.30 -4.87
C VAL A 238 -17.96 -8.17 -4.49
N GLN A 239 -19.05 -7.58 -3.99
CA GLN A 239 -20.25 -8.34 -3.60
C GLN A 239 -20.93 -9.07 -4.75
N LYS A 240 -20.81 -8.53 -5.97
CA LYS A 240 -21.42 -9.13 -7.18
C LYS A 240 -20.57 -10.23 -7.79
N HIS A 241 -19.24 -10.10 -7.74
CA HIS A 241 -18.31 -10.91 -8.52
C HIS A 241 -17.43 -11.85 -7.70
N SER A 242 -17.38 -11.70 -6.36
CA SER A 242 -16.67 -12.66 -5.52
C SER A 242 -17.52 -13.89 -5.25
N TRP A 243 -16.89 -15.05 -5.35
CA TRP A 243 -17.53 -16.31 -4.97
C TRP A 243 -17.32 -16.57 -3.48
N THR A 244 -18.24 -16.06 -2.67
CA THR A 244 -18.21 -16.15 -1.20
C THR A 244 -19.53 -16.76 -0.67
N PRO A 245 -19.71 -18.09 -0.76
CA PRO A 245 -20.96 -18.75 -0.37
C PRO A 245 -21.28 -18.62 1.14
N TRP A 246 -20.28 -18.25 1.94
CA TRP A 246 -20.39 -18.02 3.38
C TRP A 246 -20.93 -16.61 3.75
N GLY A 247 -20.99 -15.67 2.82
CA GLY A 247 -21.48 -14.30 3.07
C GLY A 247 -20.81 -13.24 2.23
N LYS A 248 -20.78 -12.02 2.76
CA LYS A 248 -20.24 -10.84 2.07
C LYS A 248 -18.95 -10.38 2.72
N VAL A 249 -17.92 -10.13 1.92
CA VAL A 249 -16.71 -9.43 2.35
C VAL A 249 -17.05 -7.97 2.61
N ARG A 250 -16.59 -7.41 3.73
CA ARG A 250 -16.74 -5.98 4.04
C ARG A 250 -15.67 -5.17 3.32
N VAL A 251 -16.01 -3.94 2.92
CA VAL A 251 -15.07 -2.99 2.34
C VAL A 251 -15.11 -1.71 3.16
N ARG A 252 -13.95 -1.24 3.64
CA ARG A 252 -13.83 -0.02 4.45
C ARG A 252 -12.68 0.86 3.98
N ALA A 253 -12.80 2.17 4.21
CA ALA A 253 -11.64 3.05 4.12
C ALA A 253 -10.68 2.80 5.29
N ALA A 254 -9.37 2.96 5.04
CA ALA A 254 -8.38 3.08 6.10
C ALA A 254 -8.67 4.31 6.98
N GLU A 255 -8.53 4.16 8.30
CA GLU A 255 -8.86 5.22 9.26
C GLU A 255 -7.64 6.04 9.70
N LEU A 256 -6.46 5.44 9.68
CA LEU A 256 -5.25 6.04 10.27
C LEU A 256 -4.44 6.89 9.28
N GLY A 257 -4.71 6.80 7.99
CA GLY A 257 -4.01 7.55 6.96
C GLY A 257 -2.49 7.41 7.06
N ASN A 258 -1.76 8.54 7.07
CA ASN A 258 -0.30 8.55 7.18
C ASN A 258 0.25 8.01 8.51
N ASN A 259 -0.58 7.88 9.55
CA ASN A 259 -0.18 7.36 10.85
C ASN A 259 -0.26 5.83 10.92
N ALA A 260 -0.86 5.18 9.94
CA ALA A 260 -1.05 3.72 9.96
C ALA A 260 0.27 2.97 10.15
N ALA A 261 1.28 3.26 9.33
CA ALA A 261 2.60 2.61 9.46
C ALA A 261 3.31 2.93 10.79
N LEU A 262 3.11 4.12 11.35
CA LEU A 262 3.68 4.49 12.65
C LEU A 262 3.04 3.69 13.78
N LEU A 263 1.72 3.56 13.79
CA LEU A 263 1.01 2.73 14.78
C LEU A 263 1.29 1.24 14.61
N GLY A 264 1.58 0.79 13.40
CA GLY A 264 2.03 -0.58 13.11
C GLY A 264 3.36 -0.95 13.77
N ALA A 265 4.15 0.04 14.22
CA ALA A 265 5.37 -0.21 15.00
C ALA A 265 5.07 -0.91 16.33
N VAL A 266 3.93 -0.63 16.95
CA VAL A 266 3.58 -1.21 18.26
C VAL A 266 3.45 -2.74 18.19
N PRO A 267 2.56 -3.32 17.34
CA PRO A 267 2.48 -4.78 17.25
C PRO A 267 3.74 -5.40 16.63
N LEU A 268 4.45 -4.72 15.71
CA LEU A 268 5.68 -5.24 15.12
C LEU A 268 6.79 -5.40 16.18
N LEU A 269 6.93 -4.47 17.12
CA LEU A 269 7.90 -4.56 18.21
C LEU A 269 7.46 -5.55 19.29
N ALA A 270 6.15 -5.72 19.53
CA ALA A 270 5.65 -6.72 20.47
C ALA A 270 5.97 -8.18 20.06
N GLU A 271 6.29 -8.44 18.80
CA GLU A 271 6.80 -9.76 18.34
C GLU A 271 8.20 -10.07 18.90
N ILE A 272 8.87 -9.14 19.60
CA ILE A 272 10.21 -9.32 20.21
C ILE A 272 10.11 -9.89 21.64
N PHE A 273 9.00 -9.67 22.30
CA PHE A 273 8.71 -10.06 23.67
C PHE A 273 7.67 -11.17 23.73
#